data_0d3a75d3b2bb82eecce220ce242c9b46
#
_entry.id   0d3a75d3b2bb82eecce220ce242c9b46
#
_cell.length_a   1.000
_cell.length_b   1.000
_cell.length_c   1.000
_cell.angle_alpha   90.00
_cell.angle_beta   90.00
_cell.angle_gamma   90.00
#
_symmetry.space_group_name_H-M   'P 1'
#
loop_
_entity.id
_entity.type
_entity.pdbx_description
1 polymer ?
#
loop_
_entity_poly.entity_id
_entity_poly.type
_entity_poly.pdbx_seq_one_letter_code
_entity_poly.pdbx_strand_id
1 'polypeptide(L)'
;MEEFHKVRRLPPYVFEQVNRLKASARAGGADIIDLGMGNPDLPTPKAIVDKLCEVVQDPRTHRYSSSKGIPGLRRAQAAYYARRFGVKLNPDTQVVATLGSKEGFANMAQAITAPGDVILCPNPTYPIHAFGFLMAGGVIRSMSVEPDDSFFPPLERAVRHSIPKPLALILNYPSNPTAYVATLDFYKEVIAFAKKHDIIVLSDLAYSEIYFNDAPPPSVLEVPGAMDVTVEFTSMSKTFSMPGWRMGFAVGNERLIAALTRVKSYLDYGAFTPIQVAATHALNGDGSDIAEVRSIYKRRRDVLVDSFGKAGFEVPPPAATMFAWAKIPEKFRHLGSLEFSKLLVEKADIAVAPGIGFGEQGDDYVRIALVENEHRIRQAARNLKRFLSTADETMHNVISLNAHR
;
A
#
# COMPACT_ATOMS: atom_id res chain seq x y z
N MET A 1 -32.97 8.88 6.42
CA MET A 1 -32.69 8.17 5.17
C MET A 1 -32.01 6.87 5.54
N GLU A 2 -32.58 5.71 5.23
CA GLU A 2 -31.90 4.43 5.50
C GLU A 2 -30.63 4.38 4.69
N GLU A 3 -29.50 4.00 5.35
CA GLU A 3 -28.24 3.79 4.66
C GLU A 3 -28.33 2.56 3.73
N PHE A 4 -27.77 2.69 2.55
CA PHE A 4 -27.70 1.59 1.58
C PHE A 4 -26.88 0.41 2.14
N HIS A 5 -27.33 -0.81 1.90
CA HIS A 5 -26.76 -2.04 2.46
C HIS A 5 -25.22 -2.14 2.29
N LYS A 6 -24.69 -1.81 1.11
CA LYS A 6 -23.25 -1.86 0.86
C LYS A 6 -22.48 -0.80 1.66
N VAL A 7 -23.08 0.38 1.86
CA VAL A 7 -22.44 1.48 2.62
C VAL A 7 -22.35 1.15 4.10
N ARG A 8 -23.41 0.54 4.67
CA ARG A 8 -23.41 0.11 6.09
C ARG A 8 -22.33 -0.93 6.42
N ARG A 9 -21.85 -1.69 5.43
CA ARG A 9 -20.78 -2.69 5.62
C ARG A 9 -19.39 -2.08 5.65
N LEU A 10 -19.26 -0.82 5.28
CA LEU A 10 -17.98 -0.11 5.30
C LEU A 10 -17.84 0.64 6.63
N PRO A 11 -16.75 0.44 7.38
CA PRO A 11 -16.50 1.23 8.56
C PRO A 11 -16.31 2.71 8.21
N PRO A 12 -16.55 3.64 9.15
CA PRO A 12 -16.18 5.03 8.96
C PRO A 12 -14.72 5.15 8.53
N TYR A 13 -14.47 6.02 7.55
CA TYR A 13 -13.10 6.21 7.05
C TYR A 13 -12.25 6.95 8.09
N VAL A 14 -11.53 6.18 8.90
CA VAL A 14 -10.79 6.67 10.08
C VAL A 14 -9.82 7.81 9.75
N PHE A 15 -9.15 7.73 8.60
CA PHE A 15 -8.20 8.78 8.18
C PHE A 15 -8.86 10.13 7.99
N GLU A 16 -10.16 10.21 7.69
CA GLU A 16 -10.87 11.48 7.54
C GLU A 16 -10.94 12.27 8.83
N GLN A 17 -11.05 11.61 9.99
CA GLN A 17 -11.07 12.29 11.28
C GLN A 17 -9.75 13.03 11.53
N VAL A 18 -8.61 12.37 11.29
CA VAL A 18 -7.28 13.01 11.41
C VAL A 18 -7.11 14.12 10.37
N ASN A 19 -7.60 13.91 9.14
CA ASN A 19 -7.52 14.92 8.08
C ASN A 19 -8.34 16.18 8.41
N ARG A 20 -9.54 16.04 8.99
CA ARG A 20 -10.36 17.17 9.45
C ARG A 20 -9.66 17.94 10.57
N LEU A 21 -9.12 17.23 11.57
CA LEU A 21 -8.39 17.85 12.67
C LEU A 21 -7.17 18.62 12.16
N LYS A 22 -6.37 18.00 11.27
CA LYS A 22 -5.23 18.64 10.61
C LYS A 22 -5.62 19.88 9.83
N ALA A 23 -6.72 19.83 9.07
CA ALA A 23 -7.20 20.98 8.31
C ALA A 23 -7.64 22.13 9.24
N SER A 24 -8.34 21.80 10.35
CA SER A 24 -8.73 22.79 11.38
C SER A 24 -7.52 23.42 12.06
N ALA A 25 -6.53 22.61 12.44
CA ALA A 25 -5.30 23.12 13.07
C ALA A 25 -4.54 24.08 12.14
N ARG A 26 -4.39 23.71 10.85
CA ARG A 26 -3.78 24.58 9.84
C ARG A 26 -4.55 25.88 9.62
N ALA A 27 -5.88 25.84 9.62
CA ALA A 27 -6.72 27.04 9.55
C ALA A 27 -6.52 27.95 10.77
N GLY A 28 -6.19 27.39 11.92
CA GLY A 28 -5.79 28.11 13.14
C GLY A 28 -4.33 28.60 13.15
N GLY A 29 -3.57 28.40 12.08
CA GLY A 29 -2.19 28.86 11.96
C GLY A 29 -1.12 27.85 12.42
N ALA A 30 -1.49 26.60 12.77
CA ALA A 30 -0.52 25.59 13.18
C ALA A 30 0.32 25.08 11.98
N ASP A 31 1.63 24.93 12.19
CA ASP A 31 2.56 24.38 11.20
C ASP A 31 2.63 22.84 11.30
N ILE A 32 1.57 22.18 10.84
CA ILE A 32 1.46 20.71 10.91
C ILE A 32 2.42 20.02 9.93
N ILE A 33 3.32 19.20 10.47
CA ILE A 33 4.21 18.32 9.72
C ILE A 33 3.45 17.03 9.39
N ASP A 34 3.18 16.80 8.12
CA ASP A 34 2.30 15.73 7.68
C ASP A 34 3.05 14.44 7.32
N LEU A 35 3.23 13.58 8.28
CA LEU A 35 3.78 12.23 8.12
C LEU A 35 2.66 11.15 8.05
N GLY A 36 1.39 11.55 7.92
CA GLY A 36 0.25 10.62 7.87
C GLY A 36 -0.16 10.25 6.44
N MET A 37 0.03 11.17 5.49
CA MET A 37 -0.41 10.96 4.11
C MET A 37 0.56 10.06 3.34
N GLY A 38 0.05 8.98 2.76
CA GLY A 38 0.83 8.06 1.93
C GLY A 38 0.94 8.48 0.47
N ASN A 39 0.99 9.79 0.19
CA ASN A 39 1.10 10.32 -1.17
C ASN A 39 2.57 10.68 -1.46
N PRO A 40 3.21 10.08 -2.49
CA PRO A 40 4.55 10.50 -2.91
C PRO A 40 4.61 12.01 -3.16
N ASP A 41 5.60 12.65 -2.57
CA ASP A 41 5.81 14.10 -2.65
C ASP A 41 6.84 14.49 -3.71
N LEU A 42 7.65 13.53 -4.17
CA LEU A 42 8.64 13.76 -5.20
C LEU A 42 7.98 14.02 -6.56
N PRO A 43 8.52 14.92 -7.39
CA PRO A 43 8.01 15.14 -8.73
C PRO A 43 8.21 13.89 -9.60
N THR A 44 7.32 13.71 -10.56
CA THR A 44 7.53 12.73 -11.64
C THR A 44 8.80 13.12 -12.42
N PRO A 45 9.68 12.16 -12.78
CA PRO A 45 10.89 12.43 -13.54
C PRO A 45 10.62 13.23 -14.81
N LYS A 46 11.49 14.22 -15.09
CA LYS A 46 11.31 15.18 -16.16
C LYS A 46 11.12 14.52 -17.53
N ALA A 47 11.88 13.49 -17.84
CA ALA A 47 11.79 12.78 -19.13
C ALA A 47 10.39 12.18 -19.36
N ILE A 48 9.73 11.71 -18.29
CA ILE A 48 8.35 11.18 -18.36
C ILE A 48 7.35 12.32 -18.61
N VAL A 49 7.52 13.45 -17.94
CA VAL A 49 6.68 14.64 -18.11
C VAL A 49 6.85 15.20 -19.52
N ASP A 50 8.08 15.32 -20.01
CA ASP A 50 8.36 15.80 -21.37
C ASP A 50 7.71 14.90 -22.43
N LYS A 51 7.76 13.56 -22.23
CA LYS A 51 7.10 12.62 -23.14
C LYS A 51 5.57 12.78 -23.15
N LEU A 52 4.96 13.06 -22.00
CA LEU A 52 3.52 13.39 -21.94
C LEU A 52 3.22 14.65 -22.74
N CYS A 53 4.00 15.73 -22.54
CA CYS A 53 3.83 17.01 -23.24
C CYS A 53 4.01 16.88 -24.75
N GLU A 54 4.96 16.05 -25.21
CA GLU A 54 5.16 15.72 -26.61
C GLU A 54 3.91 15.04 -27.22
N VAL A 55 3.47 13.97 -26.56
CA VAL A 55 2.41 13.09 -27.11
C VAL A 55 1.03 13.75 -27.08
N VAL A 56 0.75 14.59 -26.09
CA VAL A 56 -0.54 15.28 -25.98
C VAL A 56 -0.79 16.28 -27.11
N GLN A 57 0.23 16.69 -27.84
CA GLN A 57 0.10 17.55 -29.01
C GLN A 57 -0.54 16.82 -30.22
N ASP A 58 -0.50 15.49 -30.25
CA ASP A 58 -1.13 14.73 -31.33
C ASP A 58 -2.64 14.52 -31.02
N PRO A 59 -3.55 15.17 -31.78
CA PRO A 59 -5.00 15.08 -31.51
C PRO A 59 -5.56 13.67 -31.65
N ARG A 60 -4.86 12.75 -32.30
CA ARG A 60 -5.28 11.33 -32.40
C ARG A 60 -5.24 10.64 -31.05
N THR A 61 -4.42 11.12 -30.11
CA THR A 61 -4.28 10.56 -28.76
C THR A 61 -5.40 10.96 -27.82
N HIS A 62 -6.27 11.91 -28.21
CA HIS A 62 -7.41 12.37 -27.41
C HIS A 62 -8.65 11.47 -27.54
N ARG A 63 -8.61 10.48 -28.41
CA ARG A 63 -9.70 9.52 -28.60
C ARG A 63 -9.77 8.53 -27.43
N TYR A 64 -10.91 7.89 -27.27
CA TYR A 64 -11.01 6.75 -26.34
C TYR A 64 -9.93 5.72 -26.65
N SER A 65 -9.34 5.19 -25.58
CA SER A 65 -8.32 4.15 -25.65
C SER A 65 -8.94 2.76 -25.48
N SER A 66 -8.16 1.81 -25.03
CA SER A 66 -8.57 0.45 -24.72
C SER A 66 -8.53 0.21 -23.23
N SER A 67 -9.57 -0.36 -22.64
CA SER A 67 -9.63 -0.77 -21.24
C SER A 67 -8.46 -1.69 -20.82
N LYS A 68 -7.95 -2.47 -21.78
CA LYS A 68 -6.82 -3.38 -21.59
C LYS A 68 -5.47 -2.65 -21.58
N GLY A 69 -5.41 -1.44 -22.07
CA GLY A 69 -4.20 -0.68 -22.35
C GLY A 69 -3.64 -0.92 -23.74
N ILE A 70 -2.91 0.08 -24.28
CA ILE A 70 -2.32 0.01 -25.62
C ILE A 70 -1.27 -1.12 -25.69
N PRO A 71 -1.08 -1.76 -26.87
CA PRO A 71 -0.14 -2.88 -27.01
C PRO A 71 1.30 -2.53 -26.64
N GLY A 72 1.76 -1.30 -26.93
CA GLY A 72 3.10 -0.82 -26.56
C GLY A 72 3.32 -0.84 -25.05
N LEU A 73 2.32 -0.37 -24.29
CA LEU A 73 2.38 -0.34 -22.82
C LEU A 73 2.42 -1.75 -22.23
N ARG A 74 1.59 -2.67 -22.73
CA ARG A 74 1.56 -4.06 -22.24
C ARG A 74 2.87 -4.80 -22.53
N ARG A 75 3.47 -4.57 -23.70
CA ARG A 75 4.82 -5.11 -24.05
C ARG A 75 5.89 -4.52 -23.14
N ALA A 76 5.86 -3.22 -22.82
CA ALA A 76 6.81 -2.59 -21.94
C ALA A 76 6.71 -3.15 -20.51
N GLN A 77 5.50 -3.41 -20.02
CA GLN A 77 5.31 -4.05 -18.72
C GLN A 77 5.82 -5.51 -18.71
N ALA A 78 5.56 -6.29 -19.75
CA ALA A 78 6.10 -7.64 -19.88
C ALA A 78 7.64 -7.62 -19.92
N ALA A 79 8.24 -6.68 -20.64
CA ALA A 79 9.69 -6.50 -20.68
C ALA A 79 10.27 -6.08 -19.32
N TYR A 80 9.57 -5.21 -18.57
CA TYR A 80 9.94 -4.85 -17.21
C TYR A 80 10.00 -6.08 -16.29
N TYR A 81 8.96 -6.94 -16.31
CA TYR A 81 8.95 -8.18 -15.53
C TYR A 81 10.08 -9.13 -15.90
N ALA A 82 10.37 -9.24 -17.18
CA ALA A 82 11.49 -10.08 -17.65
C ALA A 82 12.85 -9.56 -17.14
N ARG A 83 13.08 -8.24 -17.18
CA ARG A 83 14.33 -7.63 -16.70
C ARG A 83 14.46 -7.67 -15.17
N ARG A 84 13.38 -7.38 -14.48
CA ARG A 84 13.40 -7.15 -13.02
C ARG A 84 13.27 -8.45 -12.21
N PHE A 85 12.48 -9.39 -12.69
CA PHE A 85 12.12 -10.61 -11.97
C PHE A 85 12.44 -11.90 -12.73
N GLY A 86 12.94 -11.81 -13.96
CA GLY A 86 13.15 -13.01 -14.80
C GLY A 86 11.84 -13.68 -15.26
N VAL A 87 10.70 -13.04 -15.03
CA VAL A 87 9.38 -13.59 -15.34
C VAL A 87 8.96 -13.22 -16.77
N LYS A 88 8.69 -14.23 -17.59
CA LYS A 88 8.21 -14.05 -18.95
C LYS A 88 6.69 -14.00 -18.98
N LEU A 89 6.14 -12.91 -19.47
CA LEU A 89 4.70 -12.67 -19.60
C LEU A 89 4.31 -12.55 -21.07
N ASN A 90 3.18 -13.17 -21.43
CA ASN A 90 2.51 -12.87 -22.70
C ASN A 90 1.77 -11.53 -22.57
N PRO A 91 2.18 -10.47 -23.31
CA PRO A 91 1.56 -9.16 -23.18
C PRO A 91 0.10 -9.12 -23.65
N ASP A 92 -0.36 -10.12 -24.39
CA ASP A 92 -1.71 -10.17 -24.92
C ASP A 92 -2.72 -10.92 -24.04
N THR A 93 -2.26 -11.86 -23.22
CA THR A 93 -3.15 -12.68 -22.37
C THR A 93 -2.87 -12.54 -20.88
N GLN A 94 -1.66 -12.10 -20.48
CA GLN A 94 -1.20 -12.08 -19.10
C GLN A 94 -0.93 -10.68 -18.55
N VAL A 95 -1.25 -9.62 -19.31
CA VAL A 95 -1.04 -8.22 -18.88
C VAL A 95 -2.27 -7.37 -19.20
N VAL A 96 -2.74 -6.63 -18.20
CA VAL A 96 -3.76 -5.59 -18.37
C VAL A 96 -3.36 -4.33 -17.61
N ALA A 97 -3.51 -3.16 -18.25
CA ALA A 97 -3.33 -1.87 -17.61
C ALA A 97 -4.55 -1.54 -16.72
N THR A 98 -4.30 -0.92 -15.58
CA THR A 98 -5.34 -0.49 -14.62
C THR A 98 -5.20 1.00 -14.30
N LEU A 99 -6.28 1.63 -13.84
CA LEU A 99 -6.26 3.02 -13.40
C LEU A 99 -5.67 3.16 -11.98
N GLY A 100 -4.45 2.64 -11.81
CA GLY A 100 -3.76 2.36 -10.57
C GLY A 100 -4.11 0.98 -10.01
N SER A 101 -3.26 0.41 -9.16
CA SER A 101 -3.45 -0.92 -8.57
C SER A 101 -4.75 -1.03 -7.75
N LYS A 102 -5.14 0.06 -7.07
CA LYS A 102 -6.37 0.11 -6.27
C LYS A 102 -7.64 -0.18 -7.10
N GLU A 103 -7.75 0.41 -8.28
CA GLU A 103 -8.85 0.14 -9.21
C GLU A 103 -8.78 -1.30 -9.73
N GLY A 104 -7.57 -1.78 -10.06
CA GLY A 104 -7.35 -3.16 -10.48
C GLY A 104 -7.83 -4.18 -9.44
N PHE A 105 -7.52 -3.96 -8.16
CA PHE A 105 -8.03 -4.80 -7.06
C PHE A 105 -9.54 -4.74 -6.93
N ALA A 106 -10.14 -3.54 -6.98
CA ALA A 106 -11.60 -3.40 -6.87
C ALA A 106 -12.33 -4.11 -8.00
N ASN A 107 -11.83 -4.00 -9.23
CA ASN A 107 -12.43 -4.66 -10.39
C ASN A 107 -12.15 -6.18 -10.40
N MET A 108 -11.00 -6.62 -9.91
CA MET A 108 -10.74 -8.04 -9.71
C MET A 108 -11.72 -8.64 -8.68
N ALA A 109 -11.97 -7.94 -7.58
CA ALA A 109 -12.97 -8.35 -6.60
C ALA A 109 -14.36 -8.51 -7.25
N GLN A 110 -14.78 -7.55 -8.09
CA GLN A 110 -16.04 -7.67 -8.84
C GLN A 110 -16.03 -8.83 -9.83
N ALA A 111 -14.88 -9.14 -10.42
CA ALA A 111 -14.76 -10.17 -11.47
C ALA A 111 -14.86 -11.60 -10.93
N ILE A 112 -14.38 -11.85 -9.69
CA ILE A 112 -14.22 -13.22 -9.19
C ILE A 112 -15.12 -13.58 -8.00
N THR A 113 -15.73 -12.60 -7.32
CA THR A 113 -16.41 -12.81 -6.04
C THR A 113 -17.92 -12.95 -6.23
N ALA A 114 -18.48 -14.05 -5.76
CA ALA A 114 -19.90 -14.20 -5.54
C ALA A 114 -20.28 -13.79 -4.09
N PRO A 115 -21.56 -13.44 -3.83
CA PRO A 115 -22.00 -13.14 -2.47
C PRO A 115 -21.72 -14.31 -1.50
N GLY A 116 -21.02 -14.01 -0.41
CA GLY A 116 -20.65 -15.00 0.61
C GLY A 116 -19.33 -15.71 0.41
N ASP A 117 -18.64 -15.50 -0.72
CA ASP A 117 -17.29 -16.05 -0.91
C ASP A 117 -16.31 -15.56 0.17
N VAL A 118 -15.48 -16.47 0.66
CA VAL A 118 -14.52 -16.20 1.72
C VAL A 118 -13.19 -15.77 1.13
N ILE A 119 -12.69 -14.62 1.59
CA ILE A 119 -11.41 -14.04 1.18
C ILE A 119 -10.47 -13.99 2.40
N LEU A 120 -9.29 -14.58 2.26
CA LEU A 120 -8.23 -14.54 3.25
C LEU A 120 -7.41 -13.26 3.06
N CYS A 121 -7.45 -12.38 4.05
CA CYS A 121 -6.85 -11.04 3.92
C CYS A 121 -5.95 -10.74 5.13
N PRO A 122 -4.71 -10.24 4.93
CA PRO A 122 -3.87 -9.80 6.03
C PRO A 122 -4.56 -8.73 6.89
N ASN A 123 -4.25 -8.72 8.17
CA ASN A 123 -4.67 -7.67 9.11
C ASN A 123 -3.48 -7.36 10.03
N PRO A 124 -2.97 -6.11 10.05
CA PRO A 124 -3.44 -4.95 9.27
C PRO A 124 -3.06 -5.02 7.77
N THR A 125 -3.81 -4.31 6.93
CA THR A 125 -3.55 -4.22 5.49
C THR A 125 -4.05 -2.92 4.87
N TYR A 126 -3.68 -2.65 3.61
CA TYR A 126 -4.22 -1.51 2.88
C TYR A 126 -5.72 -1.69 2.61
N PRO A 127 -6.57 -0.68 2.90
CA PRO A 127 -8.04 -0.86 2.97
C PRO A 127 -8.70 -1.52 1.75
N ILE A 128 -8.18 -1.31 0.53
CA ILE A 128 -8.80 -1.90 -0.67
C ILE A 128 -8.78 -3.44 -0.66
N HIS A 129 -7.79 -4.04 0.00
CA HIS A 129 -7.63 -5.49 0.07
C HIS A 129 -8.81 -6.16 0.76
N ALA A 130 -9.36 -5.55 1.82
CA ALA A 130 -10.56 -6.05 2.48
C ALA A 130 -11.83 -5.45 1.87
N PHE A 131 -11.88 -4.12 1.76
CA PHE A 131 -13.13 -3.43 1.42
C PHE A 131 -13.53 -3.58 -0.05
N GLY A 132 -12.60 -3.80 -0.96
CA GLY A 132 -12.91 -4.16 -2.35
C GLY A 132 -13.77 -5.42 -2.43
N PHE A 133 -13.39 -6.44 -1.67
CA PHE A 133 -14.13 -7.71 -1.62
C PHE A 133 -15.43 -7.62 -0.81
N LEU A 134 -15.45 -6.85 0.29
CA LEU A 134 -16.70 -6.58 1.02
C LEU A 134 -17.74 -5.89 0.13
N MET A 135 -17.34 -4.91 -0.68
CA MET A 135 -18.21 -4.24 -1.64
C MET A 135 -18.71 -5.20 -2.74
N ALA A 136 -17.89 -6.17 -3.14
CA ALA A 136 -18.28 -7.21 -4.08
C ALA A 136 -19.22 -8.27 -3.49
N GLY A 137 -19.42 -8.28 -2.18
CA GLY A 137 -20.31 -9.23 -1.48
C GLY A 137 -19.57 -10.35 -0.74
N GLY A 138 -18.23 -10.36 -0.80
CA GLY A 138 -17.41 -11.33 -0.09
C GLY A 138 -17.40 -11.17 1.43
N VAL A 139 -16.84 -12.16 2.11
CA VAL A 139 -16.63 -12.23 3.56
C VAL A 139 -15.13 -12.29 3.81
N ILE A 140 -14.63 -11.41 4.68
CA ILE A 140 -13.20 -11.35 5.00
C ILE A 140 -12.89 -12.23 6.21
N ARG A 141 -11.85 -13.06 6.08
CA ARG A 141 -11.17 -13.70 7.21
C ARG A 141 -9.78 -13.11 7.36
N SER A 142 -9.54 -12.53 8.51
CA SER A 142 -8.25 -11.94 8.85
C SER A 142 -7.18 -13.01 9.03
N MET A 143 -5.98 -12.73 8.46
CA MET A 143 -4.80 -13.58 8.51
C MET A 143 -3.64 -12.80 9.14
N SER A 144 -2.57 -13.49 9.56
CA SER A 144 -1.31 -12.81 9.92
C SER A 144 -0.77 -12.02 8.73
N VAL A 145 -0.10 -10.90 9.01
CA VAL A 145 0.61 -10.10 8.01
C VAL A 145 2.11 -10.41 7.98
N GLU A 146 2.62 -11.12 9.00
CA GLU A 146 4.03 -11.48 9.09
C GLU A 146 4.35 -12.62 8.11
N PRO A 147 5.35 -12.44 7.21
CA PRO A 147 5.72 -13.46 6.22
C PRO A 147 6.69 -14.50 6.81
N ASP A 148 6.24 -15.19 7.86
CA ASP A 148 6.96 -16.23 8.59
C ASP A 148 6.06 -17.46 8.89
N ASP A 149 6.53 -18.35 9.70
CA ASP A 149 5.83 -19.59 10.06
C ASP A 149 4.47 -19.34 10.72
N SER A 150 4.25 -18.16 11.34
CA SER A 150 2.97 -17.80 11.98
C SER A 150 1.86 -17.55 10.97
N PHE A 151 2.20 -17.34 9.68
CA PHE A 151 1.27 -17.11 8.60
C PHE A 151 0.40 -18.34 8.27
N PHE A 152 0.96 -19.55 8.35
CA PHE A 152 0.30 -20.76 7.85
C PHE A 152 -0.76 -21.36 8.80
N PRO A 153 -0.59 -21.43 10.13
CA PRO A 153 -1.61 -22.02 11.02
C PRO A 153 -3.00 -21.36 10.92
N PRO A 154 -3.13 -20.01 10.81
CA PRO A 154 -4.42 -19.39 10.51
C PRO A 154 -4.99 -19.77 9.14
N LEU A 155 -4.15 -19.91 8.10
CA LEU A 155 -4.60 -20.36 6.76
C LEU A 155 -5.19 -21.75 6.82
N GLU A 156 -4.51 -22.70 7.45
CA GLU A 156 -4.98 -24.08 7.61
C GLU A 156 -6.32 -24.13 8.34
N ARG A 157 -6.44 -23.36 9.45
CA ARG A 157 -7.72 -23.27 10.17
C ARG A 157 -8.82 -22.68 9.30
N ALA A 158 -8.51 -21.65 8.53
CA ALA A 158 -9.49 -21.03 7.64
C ALA A 158 -9.99 -22.01 6.57
N VAL A 159 -9.10 -22.77 5.94
CA VAL A 159 -9.49 -23.80 4.96
C VAL A 159 -10.32 -24.91 5.58
N ARG A 160 -9.99 -25.32 6.81
CA ARG A 160 -10.71 -26.40 7.52
C ARG A 160 -12.11 -25.98 7.96
N HIS A 161 -12.30 -24.73 8.37
CA HIS A 161 -13.50 -24.29 9.07
C HIS A 161 -14.34 -23.25 8.29
N SER A 162 -13.96 -22.88 7.05
CA SER A 162 -14.80 -21.98 6.23
C SER A 162 -15.78 -22.75 5.38
N ILE A 163 -17.01 -22.26 5.33
CA ILE A 163 -18.07 -22.71 4.42
C ILE A 163 -18.69 -21.45 3.81
N PRO A 164 -18.54 -21.21 2.51
CA PRO A 164 -17.74 -21.99 1.54
C PRO A 164 -16.24 -21.97 1.85
N LYS A 165 -15.47 -22.83 1.19
CA LYS A 165 -13.99 -22.77 1.25
C LYS A 165 -13.46 -21.41 0.75
N PRO A 166 -12.30 -20.96 1.24
CA PRO A 166 -11.71 -19.71 0.77
C PRO A 166 -11.51 -19.70 -0.74
N LEU A 167 -11.97 -18.63 -1.39
CA LEU A 167 -11.79 -18.38 -2.81
C LEU A 167 -10.40 -17.82 -3.13
N ALA A 168 -9.96 -16.84 -2.35
CA ALA A 168 -8.73 -16.13 -2.62
C ALA A 168 -7.95 -15.78 -1.34
N LEU A 169 -6.63 -15.68 -1.49
CA LEU A 169 -5.67 -15.19 -0.52
C LEU A 169 -5.02 -13.93 -1.04
N ILE A 170 -5.02 -12.87 -0.25
CA ILE A 170 -4.36 -11.60 -0.57
C ILE A 170 -2.99 -11.56 0.08
N LEU A 171 -1.99 -11.15 -0.69
CA LEU A 171 -0.63 -10.86 -0.26
C LEU A 171 -0.32 -9.39 -0.52
N ASN A 172 0.42 -8.75 0.37
CA ASN A 172 0.92 -7.40 0.15
C ASN A 172 2.33 -7.26 0.72
N TYR A 173 3.34 -7.50 -0.11
CA TYR A 173 4.76 -7.41 0.24
C TYR A 173 5.55 -6.77 -0.90
N PRO A 174 6.33 -5.71 -0.63
CA PRO A 174 6.49 -5.00 0.63
C PRO A 174 5.17 -4.39 1.12
N SER A 175 4.89 -4.56 2.42
CA SER A 175 3.56 -4.31 2.98
C SER A 175 3.28 -2.83 3.25
N ASN A 176 2.09 -2.40 2.97
CA ASN A 176 1.48 -1.20 3.52
C ASN A 176 0.35 -1.64 4.49
N PRO A 177 0.48 -1.44 5.81
CA PRO A 177 1.30 -0.42 6.47
C PRO A 177 2.62 -0.89 7.08
N THR A 178 2.86 -2.20 7.22
CA THR A 178 3.87 -2.75 8.16
C THR A 178 5.31 -2.71 7.66
N ALA A 179 5.51 -2.46 6.37
CA ALA A 179 6.80 -2.52 5.68
C ALA A 179 7.48 -3.89 5.67
N TYR A 180 6.78 -4.98 6.02
CA TYR A 180 7.31 -6.34 5.91
C TYR A 180 7.62 -6.69 4.46
N VAL A 181 8.67 -7.47 4.26
CA VAL A 181 9.13 -7.97 2.96
C VAL A 181 9.13 -9.49 2.99
N ALA A 182 8.47 -10.12 2.02
CA ALA A 182 8.47 -11.56 1.89
C ALA A 182 9.75 -12.06 1.18
N THR A 183 10.17 -13.27 1.51
CA THR A 183 11.23 -14.00 0.81
C THR A 183 10.65 -14.86 -0.31
N LEU A 184 11.49 -15.26 -1.25
CA LEU A 184 11.08 -16.21 -2.28
C LEU A 184 10.69 -17.58 -1.70
N ASP A 185 11.34 -18.01 -0.62
CA ASP A 185 11.01 -19.28 0.05
C ASP A 185 9.62 -19.21 0.71
N PHE A 186 9.28 -18.12 1.37
CA PHE A 186 7.92 -17.90 1.86
C PHE A 186 6.89 -17.97 0.72
N TYR A 187 7.16 -17.35 -0.43
CA TYR A 187 6.27 -17.44 -1.59
C TYR A 187 6.14 -18.86 -2.15
N LYS A 188 7.22 -19.68 -2.13
CA LYS A 188 7.12 -21.08 -2.54
C LYS A 188 6.13 -21.86 -1.68
N GLU A 189 6.16 -21.67 -0.37
CA GLU A 189 5.23 -22.31 0.57
C GLU A 189 3.79 -21.82 0.36
N VAL A 190 3.59 -20.52 0.18
CA VAL A 190 2.27 -19.93 -0.12
C VAL A 190 1.70 -20.49 -1.42
N ILE A 191 2.49 -20.57 -2.49
CA ILE A 191 2.01 -21.10 -3.78
C ILE A 191 1.72 -22.60 -3.68
N ALA A 192 2.54 -23.38 -2.99
CA ALA A 192 2.26 -24.79 -2.74
C ALA A 192 0.94 -24.99 -1.98
N PHE A 193 0.69 -24.16 -0.94
CA PHE A 193 -0.55 -24.16 -0.19
C PHE A 193 -1.74 -23.78 -1.06
N ALA A 194 -1.64 -22.70 -1.82
CA ALA A 194 -2.70 -22.20 -2.68
C ALA A 194 -3.11 -23.24 -3.75
N LYS A 195 -2.13 -23.87 -4.40
CA LYS A 195 -2.39 -24.95 -5.38
C LYS A 195 -3.03 -26.17 -4.74
N LYS A 196 -2.59 -26.58 -3.55
CA LYS A 196 -3.15 -27.73 -2.80
C LYS A 196 -4.64 -27.51 -2.47
N HIS A 197 -5.06 -26.28 -2.23
CA HIS A 197 -6.39 -25.94 -1.75
C HIS A 197 -7.29 -25.25 -2.79
N ASP A 198 -6.80 -25.10 -4.03
CA ASP A 198 -7.48 -24.40 -5.14
C ASP A 198 -7.86 -22.96 -4.78
N ILE A 199 -6.92 -22.23 -4.21
CA ILE A 199 -7.07 -20.84 -3.76
C ILE A 199 -6.36 -19.90 -4.75
N ILE A 200 -7.06 -18.85 -5.19
CA ILE A 200 -6.50 -17.78 -6.01
C ILE A 200 -5.57 -16.92 -5.13
N VAL A 201 -4.40 -16.58 -5.63
CA VAL A 201 -3.48 -15.65 -4.97
C VAL A 201 -3.54 -14.29 -5.66
N LEU A 202 -3.79 -13.23 -4.88
CA LEU A 202 -3.79 -11.84 -5.35
C LEU A 202 -2.68 -11.09 -4.61
N SER A 203 -1.62 -10.74 -5.33
CA SER A 203 -0.42 -10.10 -4.77
C SER A 203 -0.39 -8.60 -5.10
N ASP A 204 -0.31 -7.73 -4.09
CA ASP A 204 -0.03 -6.30 -4.29
C ASP A 204 1.46 -6.03 -4.13
N LEU A 205 2.12 -5.73 -5.24
CA LEU A 205 3.56 -5.48 -5.35
C LEU A 205 3.87 -4.00 -5.64
N ALA A 206 3.02 -3.07 -5.16
CA ALA A 206 3.15 -1.64 -5.47
C ALA A 206 4.47 -1.00 -5.01
N TYR A 207 5.18 -1.61 -4.05
CA TYR A 207 6.41 -1.08 -3.44
C TYR A 207 7.68 -1.85 -3.81
N SER A 208 7.66 -2.66 -4.87
CA SER A 208 8.81 -3.48 -5.30
C SER A 208 10.10 -2.71 -5.53
N GLU A 209 10.01 -1.43 -5.87
CA GLU A 209 11.17 -0.59 -6.21
C GLU A 209 11.62 0.34 -5.08
N ILE A 210 10.88 0.40 -3.97
CA ILE A 210 11.28 1.18 -2.79
C ILE A 210 11.78 0.21 -1.71
N TYR A 211 13.07 -0.09 -1.74
CA TYR A 211 13.76 -0.94 -0.78
C TYR A 211 15.12 -0.34 -0.42
N PHE A 212 15.68 -0.69 0.74
CA PHE A 212 16.78 0.03 1.36
C PHE A 212 18.00 -0.82 1.70
N ASN A 213 17.89 -2.13 1.55
CA ASN A 213 18.98 -3.10 1.63
C ASN A 213 19.37 -3.60 0.23
N ASP A 214 20.41 -4.43 0.14
CA ASP A 214 20.94 -4.93 -1.13
C ASP A 214 20.09 -6.06 -1.75
N ALA A 215 19.02 -6.49 -1.05
CA ALA A 215 18.11 -7.54 -1.52
C ALA A 215 16.80 -6.93 -2.04
N PRO A 216 16.63 -6.78 -3.36
CA PRO A 216 15.37 -6.29 -3.92
C PRO A 216 14.22 -7.27 -3.65
N PRO A 217 13.01 -6.75 -3.30
CA PRO A 217 11.85 -7.59 -3.07
C PRO A 217 11.53 -8.47 -4.28
N PRO A 218 11.24 -9.77 -4.09
CA PRO A 218 10.87 -10.66 -5.18
C PRO A 218 9.42 -10.47 -5.61
N SER A 219 9.11 -10.91 -6.83
CA SER A 219 7.74 -11.15 -7.28
C SER A 219 7.30 -12.57 -6.90
N VAL A 220 6.05 -12.73 -6.50
CA VAL A 220 5.49 -14.08 -6.28
C VAL A 220 5.47 -14.91 -7.57
N LEU A 221 5.44 -14.25 -8.73
CA LEU A 221 5.48 -14.92 -10.05
C LEU A 221 6.84 -15.54 -10.40
N GLU A 222 7.89 -15.25 -9.63
CA GLU A 222 9.19 -15.95 -9.76
C GLU A 222 9.11 -17.41 -9.30
N VAL A 223 8.08 -17.76 -8.51
CA VAL A 223 7.88 -19.14 -8.04
C VAL A 223 7.35 -20.01 -9.17
N PRO A 224 7.99 -21.14 -9.48
CA PRO A 224 7.48 -22.10 -10.47
C PRO A 224 6.04 -22.54 -10.16
N GLY A 225 5.15 -22.41 -11.14
CA GLY A 225 3.73 -22.74 -11.01
C GLY A 225 2.87 -21.66 -10.34
N ALA A 226 3.43 -20.53 -9.93
CA ALA A 226 2.65 -19.40 -9.40
C ALA A 226 1.68 -18.83 -10.44
N MET A 227 2.09 -18.84 -11.73
CA MET A 227 1.26 -18.38 -12.84
C MET A 227 -0.08 -19.13 -12.96
N ASP A 228 -0.19 -20.35 -12.42
CA ASP A 228 -1.42 -21.15 -12.50
C ASP A 228 -2.56 -20.57 -11.63
N VAL A 229 -2.20 -19.86 -10.54
CA VAL A 229 -3.17 -19.44 -9.50
C VAL A 229 -3.08 -17.96 -9.13
N THR A 230 -2.14 -17.19 -9.70
CA THR A 230 -1.80 -15.86 -9.19
C THR A 230 -2.08 -14.74 -10.18
N VAL A 231 -2.57 -13.62 -9.66
CA VAL A 231 -2.49 -12.29 -10.29
C VAL A 231 -1.72 -11.35 -9.37
N GLU A 232 -0.76 -10.64 -9.93
CA GLU A 232 0.04 -9.64 -9.23
C GLU A 232 -0.26 -8.24 -9.76
N PHE A 233 -0.39 -7.28 -8.84
CA PHE A 233 -0.72 -5.89 -9.12
C PHE A 233 0.49 -5.01 -8.86
N THR A 234 0.82 -4.13 -9.82
CA THR A 234 1.89 -3.15 -9.71
C THR A 234 1.38 -1.73 -9.94
N SER A 235 2.14 -0.75 -9.50
CA SER A 235 1.75 0.66 -9.60
C SER A 235 2.93 1.54 -10.00
N MET A 236 2.75 2.37 -11.00
CA MET A 236 3.72 3.40 -11.35
C MET A 236 3.72 4.59 -10.37
N SER A 237 2.68 4.70 -9.54
CA SER A 237 2.53 5.76 -8.54
C SER A 237 3.71 5.87 -7.58
N LYS A 238 4.32 4.71 -7.23
CA LYS A 238 5.42 4.64 -6.26
C LYS A 238 6.78 4.55 -6.96
N THR A 239 6.86 3.69 -7.97
CA THR A 239 8.09 3.44 -8.74
C THR A 239 8.62 4.71 -9.43
N PHE A 240 7.73 5.51 -10.02
CA PHE A 240 8.08 6.69 -10.82
C PHE A 240 7.47 8.00 -10.30
N SER A 241 7.03 8.05 -9.05
CA SER A 241 6.38 9.25 -8.50
C SER A 241 5.23 9.76 -9.38
N MET A 242 4.34 8.86 -9.82
CA MET A 242 3.21 9.15 -10.72
C MET A 242 1.84 8.90 -10.07
N PRO A 243 1.57 9.33 -8.82
CA PRO A 243 0.33 8.96 -8.14
C PRO A 243 -0.93 9.53 -8.80
N GLY A 244 -0.87 10.77 -9.28
CA GLY A 244 -1.98 11.46 -9.95
C GLY A 244 -2.26 10.96 -11.37
N TRP A 245 -1.31 10.27 -12.01
CA TRP A 245 -1.41 9.78 -13.38
C TRP A 245 -2.33 8.58 -13.53
N ARG A 246 -2.64 7.90 -12.41
CA ARG A 246 -3.54 6.75 -12.36
C ARG A 246 -3.13 5.61 -13.31
N MET A 247 -1.88 5.15 -13.20
CA MET A 247 -1.36 4.06 -14.01
C MET A 247 -0.84 2.92 -13.13
N GLY A 248 -1.33 1.72 -13.41
CA GLY A 248 -0.94 0.46 -12.79
C GLY A 248 -1.21 -0.71 -13.73
N PHE A 249 -0.93 -1.91 -13.25
CA PHE A 249 -1.08 -3.14 -14.03
C PHE A 249 -1.57 -4.28 -13.14
N ALA A 250 -2.28 -5.23 -13.75
CA ALA A 250 -2.44 -6.58 -13.24
C ALA A 250 -1.80 -7.54 -14.24
N VAL A 251 -1.00 -8.47 -13.72
CA VAL A 251 -0.28 -9.47 -14.53
C VAL A 251 -0.40 -10.85 -13.91
N GLY A 252 -0.37 -11.91 -14.71
CA GLY A 252 -0.40 -13.27 -14.19
C GLY A 252 -1.31 -14.21 -14.94
N ASN A 253 -2.07 -15.01 -14.22
CA ASN A 253 -2.94 -16.06 -14.75
C ASN A 253 -3.89 -15.54 -15.85
N GLU A 254 -3.85 -16.16 -17.02
CA GLU A 254 -4.59 -15.72 -18.22
C GLU A 254 -6.11 -15.68 -18.00
N ARG A 255 -6.67 -16.69 -17.31
CA ARG A 255 -8.11 -16.75 -17.01
C ARG A 255 -8.56 -15.59 -16.10
N LEU A 256 -7.76 -15.30 -15.08
CA LEU A 256 -8.05 -14.20 -14.15
C LEU A 256 -7.85 -12.83 -14.80
N ILE A 257 -6.83 -12.67 -15.63
CA ILE A 257 -6.60 -11.46 -16.44
C ILE A 257 -7.74 -11.26 -17.45
N ALA A 258 -8.22 -12.32 -18.08
CA ALA A 258 -9.39 -12.25 -18.97
C ALA A 258 -10.67 -11.83 -18.22
N ALA A 259 -10.90 -12.35 -17.02
CA ALA A 259 -12.04 -11.97 -16.18
C ALA A 259 -11.97 -10.47 -15.80
N LEU A 260 -10.82 -9.99 -15.33
CA LEU A 260 -10.61 -8.58 -15.02
C LEU A 260 -10.80 -7.69 -16.26
N THR A 261 -10.22 -8.08 -17.39
CA THR A 261 -10.36 -7.35 -18.67
C THR A 261 -11.83 -7.26 -19.09
N ARG A 262 -12.60 -8.34 -18.89
CA ARG A 262 -14.04 -8.37 -19.20
C ARG A 262 -14.82 -7.37 -18.36
N VAL A 263 -14.61 -7.33 -17.05
CA VAL A 263 -15.24 -6.36 -16.15
C VAL A 263 -14.87 -4.93 -16.53
N LYS A 264 -13.58 -4.66 -16.73
CA LYS A 264 -13.10 -3.34 -17.14
C LYS A 264 -13.71 -2.87 -18.46
N SER A 265 -13.94 -3.75 -19.42
CA SER A 265 -14.51 -3.38 -20.72
C SER A 265 -15.94 -2.80 -20.64
N TYR A 266 -16.64 -3.01 -19.52
CA TYR A 266 -17.94 -2.40 -19.23
C TYR A 266 -17.86 -1.14 -18.36
N LEU A 267 -16.72 -0.89 -17.72
CA LEU A 267 -16.55 0.19 -16.74
C LEU A 267 -15.77 1.38 -17.28
N ASP A 268 -14.78 1.14 -18.15
CA ASP A 268 -13.89 2.19 -18.65
C ASP A 268 -13.39 1.91 -20.08
N TYR A 269 -12.81 2.93 -20.67
CA TYR A 269 -12.08 2.86 -21.96
C TYR A 269 -10.56 2.96 -21.77
N GLY A 270 -10.07 2.68 -20.55
CA GLY A 270 -8.65 2.77 -20.21
C GLY A 270 -8.19 4.20 -19.92
N ALA A 271 -6.92 4.31 -19.58
CA ALA A 271 -6.30 5.59 -19.30
C ALA A 271 -6.14 6.45 -20.57
N PHE A 272 -6.08 7.76 -20.39
CA PHE A 272 -5.75 8.71 -21.46
C PHE A 272 -4.48 8.30 -22.19
N THR A 273 -4.55 8.21 -23.52
CA THR A 273 -3.46 7.63 -24.34
C THR A 273 -2.08 8.28 -24.10
N PRO A 274 -1.95 9.61 -23.99
CA PRO A 274 -0.67 10.23 -23.68
C PRO A 274 -0.03 9.73 -22.37
N ILE A 275 -0.84 9.47 -21.34
CA ILE A 275 -0.35 8.87 -20.08
C ILE A 275 0.21 7.48 -20.34
N GLN A 276 -0.46 6.66 -21.14
CA GLN A 276 -0.01 5.30 -21.46
C GLN A 276 1.31 5.31 -22.26
N VAL A 277 1.50 6.26 -23.16
CA VAL A 277 2.76 6.41 -23.92
C VAL A 277 3.88 6.89 -23.01
N ALA A 278 3.63 7.86 -22.13
CA ALA A 278 4.61 8.31 -21.14
C ALA A 278 4.99 7.20 -20.16
N ALA A 279 4.02 6.39 -19.73
CA ALA A 279 4.27 5.20 -18.93
C ALA A 279 5.11 4.14 -19.66
N THR A 280 4.87 3.95 -20.96
CA THR A 280 5.69 3.08 -21.82
C THR A 280 7.15 3.56 -21.87
N HIS A 281 7.33 4.88 -22.00
CA HIS A 281 8.66 5.49 -21.97
C HIS A 281 9.37 5.24 -20.63
N ALA A 282 8.68 5.46 -19.52
CA ALA A 282 9.21 5.21 -18.17
C ALA A 282 9.65 3.75 -17.97
N LEU A 283 8.80 2.79 -18.36
CA LEU A 283 9.09 1.35 -18.22
C LEU A 283 10.27 0.90 -19.10
N ASN A 284 10.55 1.56 -20.21
CA ASN A 284 11.67 1.27 -21.09
C ASN A 284 12.95 2.02 -20.73
N GLY A 285 12.92 2.87 -19.68
CA GLY A 285 14.09 3.58 -19.18
C GLY A 285 15.14 2.66 -18.56
N ASP A 286 16.31 3.22 -18.27
CA ASP A 286 17.47 2.51 -17.71
C ASP A 286 17.38 2.24 -16.20
N GLY A 287 16.36 2.75 -15.53
CA GLY A 287 16.15 2.60 -14.08
C GLY A 287 16.86 3.66 -13.22
N SER A 288 17.56 4.63 -13.81
CA SER A 288 18.21 5.72 -13.07
C SER A 288 17.22 6.55 -12.24
N ASP A 289 16.05 6.87 -12.79
CA ASP A 289 14.98 7.56 -12.10
C ASP A 289 14.50 6.79 -10.84
N ILE A 290 14.39 5.47 -10.96
CA ILE A 290 13.99 4.59 -9.83
C ILE A 290 15.06 4.61 -8.74
N ALA A 291 16.32 4.53 -9.12
CA ALA A 291 17.43 4.55 -8.18
C ALA A 291 17.51 5.90 -7.42
N GLU A 292 17.25 7.02 -8.10
CA GLU A 292 17.19 8.34 -7.48
C GLU A 292 16.06 8.42 -6.44
N VAL A 293 14.83 8.08 -6.80
CA VAL A 293 13.68 8.05 -5.89
C VAL A 293 13.98 7.19 -4.66
N ARG A 294 14.53 5.98 -4.86
CA ARG A 294 14.91 5.07 -3.78
C ARG A 294 15.95 5.70 -2.85
N SER A 295 16.95 6.37 -3.40
CA SER A 295 18.01 7.00 -2.60
C SER A 295 17.47 8.10 -1.69
N ILE A 296 16.50 8.88 -2.16
CA ILE A 296 15.85 9.93 -1.38
C ILE A 296 15.07 9.32 -0.21
N TYR A 297 14.24 8.31 -0.46
CA TYR A 297 13.49 7.64 0.61
C TYR A 297 14.41 6.95 1.62
N LYS A 298 15.53 6.38 1.17
CA LYS A 298 16.54 5.81 2.07
C LYS A 298 17.11 6.84 3.03
N ARG A 299 17.51 8.02 2.54
CA ARG A 299 18.01 9.11 3.40
C ARG A 299 16.94 9.56 4.40
N ARG A 300 15.70 9.74 3.96
CA ARG A 300 14.59 10.14 4.82
C ARG A 300 14.31 9.10 5.91
N ARG A 301 14.32 7.80 5.55
CA ARG A 301 14.22 6.71 6.51
C ARG A 301 15.29 6.79 7.58
N ASP A 302 16.55 6.93 7.17
CA ASP A 302 17.69 6.96 8.09
C ASP A 302 17.58 8.16 9.06
N VAL A 303 17.19 9.32 8.56
CA VAL A 303 16.94 10.51 9.38
C VAL A 303 15.75 10.32 10.32
N LEU A 304 14.66 9.71 9.85
CA LEU A 304 13.48 9.45 10.68
C LEU A 304 13.84 8.54 11.86
N VAL A 305 14.44 7.39 11.58
CA VAL A 305 14.80 6.39 12.59
C VAL A 305 15.74 6.98 13.64
N ASP A 306 16.81 7.66 13.20
CA ASP A 306 17.78 8.29 14.12
C ASP A 306 17.14 9.39 14.97
N SER A 307 16.43 10.33 14.33
CA SER A 307 15.91 11.50 15.04
C SER A 307 14.74 11.20 15.96
N PHE A 308 13.84 10.28 15.58
CA PHE A 308 12.73 9.85 16.43
C PHE A 308 13.20 9.00 17.59
N GLY A 309 14.20 8.09 17.37
CA GLY A 309 14.83 7.35 18.45
C GLY A 309 15.47 8.27 19.51
N LYS A 310 16.19 9.30 19.09
CA LYS A 310 16.74 10.33 19.98
C LYS A 310 15.68 11.18 20.68
N ALA A 311 14.48 11.23 20.14
CA ALA A 311 13.33 11.88 20.76
C ALA A 311 12.59 11.01 21.78
N GLY A 312 12.95 9.73 21.91
CA GLY A 312 12.29 8.76 22.79
C GLY A 312 11.10 8.05 22.14
N PHE A 313 11.02 8.05 20.81
CA PHE A 313 10.01 7.32 20.04
C PHE A 313 10.72 6.31 19.13
N GLU A 314 10.68 5.05 19.51
CA GLU A 314 11.34 3.99 18.75
C GLU A 314 10.59 3.71 17.45
N VAL A 315 11.32 3.77 16.34
CA VAL A 315 10.84 3.46 15.00
C VAL A 315 11.71 2.36 14.42
N PRO A 316 11.20 1.12 14.29
CA PRO A 316 11.94 0.05 13.63
C PRO A 316 12.29 0.46 12.20
N PRO A 317 13.56 0.30 11.76
CA PRO A 317 13.97 0.70 10.42
C PRO A 317 13.28 -0.17 9.36
N PRO A 318 12.40 0.38 8.51
CA PRO A 318 11.78 -0.40 7.46
C PRO A 318 12.82 -0.83 6.42
N ALA A 319 12.71 -2.09 5.96
CA ALA A 319 13.55 -2.62 4.90
C ALA A 319 13.12 -2.13 3.51
N ALA A 320 11.85 -1.78 3.37
CA ALA A 320 11.22 -1.33 2.13
C ALA A 320 10.03 -0.41 2.41
N THR A 321 9.39 0.05 1.37
CA THR A 321 8.26 0.99 1.32
C THR A 321 8.64 2.44 1.63
N MET A 322 7.68 3.34 1.48
CA MET A 322 7.80 4.74 1.90
C MET A 322 7.17 4.99 3.28
N PHE A 323 7.08 3.92 4.12
CA PHE A 323 6.45 3.97 5.43
C PHE A 323 7.33 3.31 6.48
N ALA A 324 7.19 3.79 7.71
CA ALA A 324 7.61 3.10 8.91
C ALA A 324 6.37 2.75 9.75
N TRP A 325 6.41 1.60 10.40
CA TRP A 325 5.36 1.09 11.27
C TRP A 325 5.89 1.09 12.70
N ALA A 326 5.37 2.00 13.52
CA ALA A 326 5.90 2.24 14.85
C ALA A 326 4.85 1.95 15.92
N LYS A 327 5.28 1.24 16.95
CA LYS A 327 4.42 0.94 18.11
C LYS A 327 4.19 2.22 18.92
N ILE A 328 2.95 2.42 19.38
CA ILE A 328 2.63 3.53 20.29
C ILE A 328 3.39 3.34 21.59
N PRO A 329 4.06 4.38 22.13
CA PRO A 329 4.74 4.29 23.42
C PRO A 329 3.80 3.77 24.52
N GLU A 330 4.30 2.90 25.40
CA GLU A 330 3.51 2.16 26.40
C GLU A 330 2.55 3.07 27.17
N LYS A 331 3.05 4.24 27.60
CA LYS A 331 2.26 5.23 28.36
C LYS A 331 1.03 5.77 27.63
N PHE A 332 0.98 5.68 26.29
CA PHE A 332 -0.15 6.14 25.49
C PHE A 332 -0.95 5.00 24.84
N ARG A 333 -0.55 3.75 25.02
CA ARG A 333 -1.19 2.60 24.35
C ARG A 333 -2.68 2.49 24.69
N HIS A 334 -3.06 2.85 25.92
CA HIS A 334 -4.45 2.83 26.37
C HIS A 334 -5.39 3.76 25.59
N LEU A 335 -4.86 4.71 24.81
CA LEU A 335 -5.65 5.62 23.96
C LEU A 335 -6.08 4.97 22.64
N GLY A 336 -5.34 3.91 22.19
CA GLY A 336 -5.45 3.42 20.83
C GLY A 336 -4.85 4.38 19.79
N SER A 337 -4.72 3.90 18.56
CA SER A 337 -3.98 4.64 17.51
C SER A 337 -4.68 5.91 17.03
N LEU A 338 -6.00 5.94 17.03
CA LEU A 338 -6.75 7.11 16.55
C LEU A 338 -6.58 8.30 17.51
N GLU A 339 -6.83 8.11 18.80
CA GLU A 339 -6.73 9.19 19.78
C GLU A 339 -5.27 9.60 19.97
N PHE A 340 -4.32 8.67 19.92
CA PHE A 340 -2.89 9.01 19.92
C PHE A 340 -2.51 9.86 18.70
N SER A 341 -3.01 9.54 17.51
CA SER A 341 -2.76 10.34 16.29
C SER A 341 -3.35 11.76 16.39
N LYS A 342 -4.54 11.91 16.98
CA LYS A 342 -5.16 13.22 17.25
C LYS A 342 -4.32 14.03 18.24
N LEU A 343 -3.87 13.38 19.32
CA LEU A 343 -3.03 13.99 20.33
C LEU A 343 -1.72 14.53 19.77
N LEU A 344 -1.08 13.79 18.82
CA LEU A 344 0.12 14.27 18.13
C LEU A 344 -0.14 15.51 17.27
N VAL A 345 -1.30 15.61 16.61
CA VAL A 345 -1.68 16.82 15.87
C VAL A 345 -1.85 18.01 16.81
N GLU A 346 -2.53 17.82 17.95
CA GLU A 346 -2.87 18.90 18.88
C GLU A 346 -1.69 19.38 19.74
N LYS A 347 -0.79 18.48 20.10
CA LYS A 347 0.27 18.76 21.10
C LYS A 347 1.69 18.77 20.52
N ALA A 348 1.88 18.22 19.33
CA ALA A 348 3.20 18.12 18.72
C ALA A 348 3.26 18.71 17.30
N ASP A 349 2.16 19.17 16.74
CA ASP A 349 2.05 19.61 15.35
C ASP A 349 2.50 18.55 14.33
N ILE A 350 2.24 17.26 14.64
CA ILE A 350 2.61 16.12 13.79
C ILE A 350 1.34 15.34 13.44
N ALA A 351 1.15 15.06 12.16
CA ALA A 351 0.14 14.12 11.72
C ALA A 351 0.78 12.78 11.34
N VAL A 352 0.23 11.69 11.85
CA VAL A 352 0.56 10.29 11.48
C VAL A 352 -0.73 9.55 11.11
N ALA A 353 -0.62 8.41 10.41
CA ALA A 353 -1.79 7.60 10.10
C ALA A 353 -2.06 6.61 11.25
N PRO A 354 -3.28 6.62 11.86
CA PRO A 354 -3.64 5.69 12.91
C PRO A 354 -3.71 4.26 12.37
N GLY A 355 -3.13 3.32 13.08
CA GLY A 355 -3.02 1.94 12.63
C GLY A 355 -4.35 1.20 12.55
N ILE A 356 -5.34 1.55 13.39
CA ILE A 356 -6.71 1.03 13.30
C ILE A 356 -7.33 1.23 11.90
N GLY A 357 -6.91 2.27 11.16
CA GLY A 357 -7.36 2.52 9.80
C GLY A 357 -6.93 1.47 8.78
N PHE A 358 -6.02 0.56 9.17
CA PHE A 358 -5.56 -0.57 8.37
C PHE A 358 -6.10 -1.92 8.86
N GLY A 359 -6.83 -1.93 9.97
CA GLY A 359 -7.40 -3.13 10.59
C GLY A 359 -7.20 -3.15 12.11
N GLU A 360 -8.00 -3.96 12.78
CA GLU A 360 -8.07 -4.02 14.25
C GLU A 360 -6.71 -4.32 14.91
N GLN A 361 -5.90 -5.20 14.28
CA GLN A 361 -4.58 -5.55 14.80
C GLN A 361 -3.54 -4.43 14.63
N GLY A 362 -3.91 -3.35 13.95
CA GLY A 362 -3.09 -2.16 13.82
C GLY A 362 -3.25 -1.14 14.95
N ASP A 363 -4.20 -1.31 15.87
CA ASP A 363 -4.57 -0.24 16.82
C ASP A 363 -3.48 0.10 17.85
N ASP A 364 -2.50 -0.78 18.07
CA ASP A 364 -1.32 -0.50 18.89
C ASP A 364 -0.21 0.30 18.17
N TYR A 365 -0.43 0.66 16.90
CA TYR A 365 0.61 1.21 16.02
C TYR A 365 0.17 2.48 15.31
N VAL A 366 1.15 3.22 14.81
CA VAL A 366 0.97 4.30 13.85
C VAL A 366 1.85 4.07 12.63
N ARG A 367 1.34 4.44 11.44
CA ARG A 367 2.14 4.47 10.22
C ARG A 367 2.70 5.87 10.01
N ILE A 368 4.02 5.97 9.81
CA ILE A 368 4.75 7.20 9.56
C ILE A 368 5.23 7.19 8.12
N ALA A 369 4.84 8.18 7.31
CA ALA A 369 5.24 8.28 5.91
C ALA A 369 6.53 9.09 5.74
N LEU A 370 7.38 8.67 4.80
CA LEU A 370 8.66 9.30 4.46
C LEU A 370 8.48 10.40 3.38
N VAL A 371 7.37 11.15 3.45
CA VAL A 371 6.95 12.11 2.41
C VAL A 371 7.36 13.56 2.72
N GLU A 372 8.09 13.78 3.80
CA GLU A 372 8.64 15.09 4.15
C GLU A 372 10.17 15.08 3.96
N ASN A 373 10.74 16.25 3.71
CA ASN A 373 12.18 16.37 3.62
C ASN A 373 12.86 16.19 5.00
N GLU A 374 14.17 15.96 4.99
CA GLU A 374 14.96 15.64 6.17
C GLU A 374 14.92 16.75 7.25
N HIS A 375 14.75 18.02 6.85
CA HIS A 375 14.63 19.14 7.80
C HIS A 375 13.31 19.10 8.55
N ARG A 376 12.22 18.83 7.85
CA ARG A 376 10.88 18.69 8.43
C ARG A 376 10.79 17.46 9.33
N ILE A 377 11.40 16.34 8.93
CA ILE A 377 11.48 15.13 9.77
C ILE A 377 12.22 15.44 11.09
N ARG A 378 13.35 16.13 11.05
CA ARG A 378 14.05 16.56 12.27
C ARG A 378 13.26 17.56 13.10
N GLN A 379 12.47 18.43 12.47
CA GLN A 379 11.56 19.33 13.17
C GLN A 379 10.48 18.54 13.90
N ALA A 380 9.86 17.57 13.24
CA ALA A 380 8.89 16.66 13.86
C ALA A 380 9.50 15.94 15.08
N ALA A 381 10.73 15.43 14.97
CA ALA A 381 11.43 14.80 16.08
C ALA A 381 11.63 15.75 17.28
N ARG A 382 11.96 17.04 17.05
CA ARG A 382 12.06 18.03 18.13
C ARG A 382 10.71 18.30 18.81
N ASN A 383 9.66 18.43 18.02
CA ASN A 383 8.30 18.61 18.53
C ASN A 383 7.86 17.41 19.37
N LEU A 384 8.10 16.21 18.84
CA LEU A 384 7.81 14.94 19.51
C LEU A 384 8.55 14.82 20.84
N LYS A 385 9.85 15.13 20.88
CA LYS A 385 10.65 15.12 22.11
C LYS A 385 10.05 16.02 23.19
N ARG A 386 9.70 17.25 22.83
CA ARG A 386 9.07 18.22 23.74
C ARG A 386 7.75 17.67 24.29
N PHE A 387 6.88 17.13 23.43
CA PHE A 387 5.62 16.53 23.81
C PHE A 387 5.82 15.35 24.80
N LEU A 388 6.74 14.44 24.49
CA LEU A 388 7.00 13.27 25.33
C LEU A 388 7.54 13.67 26.71
N SER A 389 8.44 14.66 26.79
CA SER A 389 9.01 15.17 28.04
C SER A 389 7.94 15.83 28.92
N THR A 390 7.05 16.66 28.36
CA THR A 390 5.96 17.30 29.12
C THR A 390 4.97 16.27 29.66
N ALA A 391 4.71 15.19 28.91
CA ALA A 391 3.85 14.11 29.39
C ALA A 391 4.45 13.36 30.57
N ASP A 392 5.78 13.16 30.59
CA ASP A 392 6.48 12.52 31.70
C ASP A 392 6.43 13.39 32.98
N GLU A 393 6.63 14.69 32.88
CA GLU A 393 6.51 15.63 33.99
C GLU A 393 5.12 15.64 34.61
N THR A 394 4.06 15.60 33.76
CA THR A 394 2.68 15.56 34.23
C THR A 394 2.38 14.24 34.98
N MET A 395 2.84 13.11 34.49
CA MET A 395 2.69 11.82 35.16
C MET A 395 3.46 11.77 36.50
N HIS A 396 4.68 12.30 36.55
CA HIS A 396 5.47 12.37 37.78
C HIS A 396 4.77 13.20 38.86
N ASN A 397 4.21 14.33 38.48
CA ASN A 397 3.47 15.21 39.40
C ASN A 397 2.18 14.58 39.93
N VAL A 398 1.46 13.80 39.12
CA VAL A 398 0.27 13.05 39.55
C VAL A 398 0.64 11.94 40.53
N ILE A 399 1.73 11.21 40.29
CA ILE A 399 2.19 10.14 41.18
C ILE A 399 2.66 10.72 42.52
N SER A 400 3.40 11.82 42.54
CA SER A 400 3.87 12.48 43.77
C SER A 400 2.70 13.05 44.59
N LEU A 401 1.67 13.59 43.95
CA LEU A 401 0.46 14.05 44.66
C LEU A 401 -0.35 12.92 45.28
N ASN A 402 -0.36 11.74 44.65
CA ASN A 402 -1.04 10.55 45.19
C ASN A 402 -0.24 9.82 46.25
N ALA A 403 1.08 9.99 46.27
CA ALA A 403 1.96 9.42 47.33
C ALA A 403 1.93 10.23 48.64
N HIS A 404 1.38 11.44 48.63
CA HIS A 404 1.20 12.32 49.79
C HIS A 404 -0.26 12.39 50.32
N ARG A 405 -1.12 11.53 49.78
CA ARG A 405 -2.47 11.26 50.33
C ARG A 405 -2.52 9.84 50.89
#